data_222936a73f22a2c76b7c3d1531ee885e
#
_entry.id   222936a73f22a2c76b7c3d1531ee885e
#
_cell.length_a   1.000
_cell.length_b   1.000
_cell.length_c   1.000
_cell.angle_alpha   90.00
_cell.angle_beta   90.00
_cell.angle_gamma   90.00
#
_symmetry.space_group_name_H-M   'P 1'
#
loop_
_entity.id
_entity.type
_entity.pdbx_description
1 polymer ?
#
loop_
_entity_poly.entity_id
_entity_poly.type
_entity_poly.pdbx_seq_one_letter_code
_entity_poly.pdbx_strand_id
1 'polypeptide(L)'
;MNPIRTLVLLVGCTAATSCSSANLPESQKLSPDKVAEIASRIEAQYPELPQDKQDDVLRTVVRSLDEMVFIEGGTFEMGDFGWKCDFDPAEVCTWPCGAPEDSLCNITRDSEDRPHEVELSSYHLAAKKTTLGDFDLFRALDGKEPVLSELRERERLKYAFDPKNVAPIKDWQEAKNYCQWLGRVSGYPVDLPTEAQWEYAARNRGQNILYPTSDGSLKFGQNFPDEGRRPMTERVDKYPPNPLGLYSMAGMAIEVLDDWYSDGFYSESPKKDPRGPSSGEEKVARGIDSIDTPWLTANTVLRRNHPLELDTHYFEVSFRCAIQQSEQL
;
A
#
# COMPACT_ATOMS: atom_id res chain seq x y z
N MET A 1 -37.32 -70.16 33.67
CA MET A 1 -37.26 -68.70 34.04
C MET A 1 -36.04 -68.09 33.39
N ASN A 2 -36.21 -67.48 32.24
CA ASN A 2 -35.12 -66.78 31.52
C ASN A 2 -35.30 -65.25 31.68
N PRO A 3 -34.31 -64.49 32.09
CA PRO A 3 -34.43 -63.04 32.09
C PRO A 3 -34.13 -62.46 30.72
N ILE A 4 -35.06 -61.66 30.25
CA ILE A 4 -34.98 -60.81 29.02
C ILE A 4 -33.92 -59.72 29.21
N ARG A 5 -32.89 -59.73 28.39
CA ARG A 5 -31.93 -58.59 28.31
C ARG A 5 -32.48 -57.52 27.34
N THR A 6 -32.84 -56.39 27.91
CA THR A 6 -33.21 -55.19 27.14
C THR A 6 -31.97 -54.54 26.58
N LEU A 7 -31.85 -54.51 25.24
CA LEU A 7 -30.79 -53.81 24.52
C LEU A 7 -31.21 -52.33 24.31
N VAL A 8 -30.53 -51.41 25.01
CA VAL A 8 -30.71 -49.97 24.80
C VAL A 8 -29.82 -49.57 23.62
N LEU A 9 -30.43 -49.26 22.49
CA LEU A 9 -29.77 -48.62 21.36
C LEU A 9 -29.60 -47.14 21.66
N LEU A 10 -28.36 -46.71 21.92
CA LEU A 10 -27.97 -45.31 21.89
C LEU A 10 -27.88 -44.88 20.45
N VAL A 11 -28.86 -44.11 19.99
CA VAL A 11 -28.80 -43.38 18.72
C VAL A 11 -27.92 -42.15 18.96
N GLY A 12 -26.65 -42.24 18.55
CA GLY A 12 -25.76 -41.10 18.49
C GLY A 12 -26.22 -40.15 17.38
N CYS A 13 -26.78 -39.01 17.79
CA CYS A 13 -27.05 -37.92 16.87
C CYS A 13 -25.72 -37.26 16.48
N THR A 14 -25.11 -37.66 15.36
CA THR A 14 -24.06 -36.87 14.71
C THR A 14 -24.74 -35.71 14.06
N ALA A 15 -24.66 -34.52 14.65
CA ALA A 15 -24.97 -33.27 14.03
C ALA A 15 -23.94 -33.04 12.87
N ALA A 16 -24.34 -33.46 11.68
CA ALA A 16 -23.66 -32.99 10.49
C ALA A 16 -23.96 -31.50 10.36
N THR A 17 -23.00 -30.68 10.78
CA THR A 17 -22.98 -29.26 10.43
C THR A 17 -22.95 -29.21 8.91
N SER A 18 -24.10 -28.93 8.29
CA SER A 18 -24.16 -28.58 6.87
C SER A 18 -23.41 -27.26 6.72
N CYS A 19 -22.13 -27.32 6.35
CA CYS A 19 -21.47 -26.19 5.73
C CYS A 19 -22.30 -25.83 4.50
N SER A 20 -23.05 -24.75 4.59
CA SER A 20 -23.60 -24.09 3.42
C SER A 20 -22.39 -23.82 2.52
N SER A 21 -22.38 -24.37 1.31
CA SER A 21 -21.41 -24.01 0.29
C SER A 21 -21.71 -22.57 -0.14
N ALA A 22 -21.29 -21.61 0.68
CA ALA A 22 -21.22 -20.23 0.26
C ALA A 22 -20.37 -20.20 -1.01
N ASN A 23 -20.82 -19.50 -2.05
CA ASN A 23 -20.01 -19.26 -3.24
C ASN A 23 -18.82 -18.39 -2.82
N LEU A 24 -17.73 -19.06 -2.43
CA LEU A 24 -16.49 -18.36 -2.08
C LEU A 24 -16.03 -17.57 -3.31
N PRO A 25 -15.50 -16.35 -3.14
CA PRO A 25 -14.94 -15.62 -4.25
C PRO A 25 -13.76 -16.38 -4.85
N GLU A 26 -13.69 -16.38 -6.19
CA GLU A 26 -12.52 -16.90 -6.90
C GLU A 26 -11.33 -15.98 -6.65
N SER A 27 -10.15 -16.57 -6.48
CA SER A 27 -8.87 -15.86 -6.37
C SER A 27 -7.93 -16.32 -7.49
N GLN A 28 -7.07 -15.39 -7.92
CA GLN A 28 -6.01 -15.67 -8.91
C GLN A 28 -4.74 -16.20 -8.25
N LYS A 29 -4.55 -15.96 -6.95
CA LYS A 29 -3.33 -16.28 -6.20
C LYS A 29 -3.54 -17.25 -5.05
N LEU A 30 -4.73 -17.25 -4.45
CA LEU A 30 -5.02 -18.05 -3.27
C LEU A 30 -5.70 -19.36 -3.67
N SER A 31 -5.36 -20.44 -2.98
CA SER A 31 -6.09 -21.70 -3.11
C SER A 31 -7.52 -21.56 -2.54
N PRO A 32 -8.48 -22.37 -3.00
CA PRO A 32 -9.84 -22.40 -2.42
C PRO A 32 -9.82 -22.67 -0.90
N ASP A 33 -8.90 -23.52 -0.41
CA ASP A 33 -8.76 -23.81 1.01
C ASP A 33 -8.31 -22.56 1.79
N LYS A 34 -7.41 -21.76 1.22
CA LYS A 34 -6.99 -20.50 1.84
C LYS A 34 -8.11 -19.47 1.88
N VAL A 35 -8.92 -19.38 0.82
CA VAL A 35 -10.10 -18.51 0.82
C VAL A 35 -11.12 -18.95 1.88
N ALA A 36 -11.33 -20.26 2.05
CA ALA A 36 -12.20 -20.81 3.10
C ALA A 36 -11.64 -20.54 4.50
N GLU A 37 -10.31 -20.64 4.70
CA GLU A 37 -9.66 -20.26 5.95
C GLU A 37 -9.91 -18.79 6.31
N ILE A 38 -9.75 -17.89 5.31
CA ILE A 38 -10.01 -16.45 5.49
C ILE A 38 -11.49 -16.22 5.87
N ALA A 39 -12.42 -16.88 5.20
CA ALA A 39 -13.85 -16.79 5.53
C ALA A 39 -14.11 -17.20 7.00
N SER A 40 -13.51 -18.30 7.44
CA SER A 40 -13.64 -18.77 8.84
C SER A 40 -13.03 -17.78 9.85
N ARG A 41 -11.94 -17.12 9.50
CA ARG A 41 -11.33 -16.07 10.35
C ARG A 41 -12.23 -14.84 10.45
N ILE A 42 -12.86 -14.44 9.35
CA ILE A 42 -13.82 -13.32 9.33
C ILE A 42 -15.03 -13.65 10.20
N GLU A 43 -15.63 -14.84 10.05
CA GLU A 43 -16.74 -15.29 10.87
C GLU A 43 -16.38 -15.30 12.38
N ALA A 44 -15.20 -15.81 12.73
CA ALA A 44 -14.72 -15.84 14.11
C ALA A 44 -14.45 -14.44 14.68
N GLN A 45 -13.99 -13.51 13.88
CA GLN A 45 -13.69 -12.14 14.30
C GLN A 45 -14.95 -11.27 14.39
N TYR A 46 -15.95 -11.54 13.54
CA TYR A 46 -17.17 -10.74 13.40
C TYR A 46 -18.44 -11.62 13.46
N PRO A 47 -18.67 -12.38 14.55
CA PRO A 47 -19.78 -13.33 14.63
C PRO A 47 -21.17 -12.67 14.58
N GLU A 48 -21.27 -11.40 14.97
CA GLU A 48 -22.53 -10.64 14.96
C GLU A 48 -22.79 -9.92 13.62
N LEU A 49 -21.82 -9.98 12.68
CA LEU A 49 -21.98 -9.32 11.38
C LEU A 49 -22.90 -10.17 10.49
N PRO A 50 -23.92 -9.58 9.82
CA PRO A 50 -24.74 -10.30 8.86
C PRO A 50 -23.89 -10.96 7.76
N GLN A 51 -24.35 -12.13 7.28
CA GLN A 51 -23.60 -12.94 6.30
C GLN A 51 -23.23 -12.16 5.03
N ASP A 52 -24.13 -11.34 4.49
CA ASP A 52 -23.86 -10.51 3.33
C ASP A 52 -22.72 -9.51 3.58
N LYS A 53 -22.57 -9.04 4.80
CA LYS A 53 -21.47 -8.17 5.20
C LYS A 53 -20.17 -8.93 5.42
N GLN A 54 -20.21 -10.13 5.99
CA GLN A 54 -19.04 -11.01 6.05
C GLN A 54 -18.55 -11.37 4.63
N ASP A 55 -19.47 -11.60 3.69
CA ASP A 55 -19.14 -11.83 2.29
C ASP A 55 -18.53 -10.60 1.61
N ASP A 56 -18.98 -9.38 1.96
CA ASP A 56 -18.36 -8.13 1.48
C ASP A 56 -16.90 -8.00 1.99
N VAL A 57 -16.67 -8.30 3.26
CA VAL A 57 -15.33 -8.33 3.85
C VAL A 57 -14.46 -9.35 3.16
N LEU A 58 -14.96 -10.59 2.97
CA LEU A 58 -14.21 -11.66 2.30
C LEU A 58 -13.82 -11.26 0.88
N ARG A 59 -14.75 -10.73 0.09
CA ARG A 59 -14.44 -10.24 -1.27
C ARG A 59 -13.37 -9.15 -1.28
N THR A 60 -13.44 -8.23 -0.33
CA THR A 60 -12.45 -7.15 -0.20
C THR A 60 -11.07 -7.70 0.15
N VAL A 61 -10.98 -8.61 1.12
CA VAL A 61 -9.71 -9.23 1.55
C VAL A 61 -9.10 -10.04 0.41
N VAL A 62 -9.87 -10.91 -0.24
CA VAL A 62 -9.38 -11.75 -1.36
C VAL A 62 -8.88 -10.88 -2.50
N ARG A 63 -9.64 -9.85 -2.92
CA ARG A 63 -9.20 -8.91 -3.94
C ARG A 63 -7.92 -8.18 -3.54
N SER A 64 -7.81 -7.71 -2.30
CA SER A 64 -6.60 -7.01 -1.82
C SER A 64 -5.37 -7.90 -1.89
N LEU A 65 -5.50 -9.21 -1.60
CA LEU A 65 -4.40 -10.18 -1.73
C LEU A 65 -4.08 -10.51 -3.20
N ASP A 66 -5.08 -10.64 -4.06
CA ASP A 66 -4.89 -10.83 -5.50
C ASP A 66 -4.16 -9.64 -6.16
N GLU A 67 -4.37 -8.44 -5.64
CA GLU A 67 -3.71 -7.22 -6.12
C GLU A 67 -2.32 -6.98 -5.50
N MET A 68 -1.80 -7.88 -4.65
CA MET A 68 -0.42 -7.80 -4.16
C MET A 68 0.58 -8.19 -5.25
N VAL A 69 1.59 -7.34 -5.48
CA VAL A 69 2.70 -7.63 -6.40
C VAL A 69 3.85 -8.23 -5.60
N PHE A 70 4.31 -9.40 -6.01
CA PHE A 70 5.53 -9.99 -5.45
C PHE A 70 6.75 -9.23 -5.96
N ILE A 71 7.56 -8.73 -5.05
CA ILE A 71 8.81 -8.03 -5.33
C ILE A 71 9.95 -8.94 -4.87
N GLU A 72 10.66 -9.50 -5.82
CA GLU A 72 11.86 -10.27 -5.52
C GLU A 72 12.92 -9.35 -4.92
N GLY A 73 13.48 -9.74 -3.78
CA GLY A 73 14.49 -8.99 -3.08
C GLY A 73 15.80 -8.84 -3.87
N GLY A 74 16.70 -8.06 -3.33
CA GLY A 74 18.01 -7.79 -3.92
C GLY A 74 18.72 -6.63 -3.25
N THR A 75 19.87 -6.28 -3.80
CA THR A 75 20.71 -5.18 -3.29
C THR A 75 20.63 -3.98 -4.23
N PHE A 76 20.56 -2.78 -3.68
CA PHE A 76 20.57 -1.52 -4.43
C PHE A 76 21.21 -0.39 -3.63
N GLU A 77 21.60 0.66 -4.31
CA GLU A 77 22.00 1.93 -3.70
C GLU A 77 20.75 2.77 -3.45
N MET A 78 20.28 2.82 -2.20
CA MET A 78 19.16 3.65 -1.75
C MET A 78 19.60 5.08 -1.55
N GLY A 79 18.80 6.05 -1.99
CA GLY A 79 19.07 7.48 -1.83
C GLY A 79 19.32 8.22 -3.13
N ASP A 80 19.86 9.43 -3.06
CA ASP A 80 20.06 10.33 -4.19
C ASP A 80 21.21 9.91 -5.09
N PHE A 81 20.89 9.20 -6.16
CA PHE A 81 21.86 8.72 -7.16
C PHE A 81 22.28 9.76 -8.19
N GLY A 82 21.77 11.00 -8.08
CA GLY A 82 22.05 12.08 -9.02
C GLY A 82 21.36 11.95 -10.36
N TRP A 83 21.08 13.10 -11.00
CA TRP A 83 20.48 13.18 -12.33
C TRP A 83 21.13 14.31 -13.14
N LYS A 84 21.01 14.29 -14.49
CA LYS A 84 21.52 15.40 -15.30
C LYS A 84 20.90 16.73 -14.88
N CYS A 85 21.71 17.80 -14.80
CA CYS A 85 21.27 19.08 -14.23
C CYS A 85 20.16 19.75 -15.07
N ASP A 86 20.31 19.74 -16.38
CA ASP A 86 19.31 20.27 -17.32
C ASP A 86 18.54 19.09 -17.94
N PHE A 87 17.36 18.79 -17.42
CA PHE A 87 16.54 17.69 -17.91
C PHE A 87 15.11 18.13 -18.24
N ASP A 88 14.52 17.46 -19.23
CA ASP A 88 13.09 17.52 -19.51
C ASP A 88 12.40 16.39 -18.74
N PRO A 89 11.46 16.67 -17.83
CA PRO A 89 10.73 15.63 -17.10
C PRO A 89 10.01 14.62 -18.01
N ALA A 90 9.63 15.03 -19.22
CA ALA A 90 8.96 14.16 -20.20
C ALA A 90 9.93 13.27 -20.99
N GLU A 91 11.24 13.49 -20.87
CA GLU A 91 12.25 12.70 -21.56
C GLU A 91 12.34 11.28 -21.00
N VAL A 92 12.40 10.31 -21.91
CA VAL A 92 12.69 8.90 -21.58
C VAL A 92 14.16 8.64 -21.89
N CYS A 93 14.94 8.39 -20.87
CA CYS A 93 16.35 8.05 -21.04
C CYS A 93 16.80 7.00 -20.01
N THR A 94 17.91 6.33 -20.32
CA THR A 94 18.59 5.44 -19.36
C THR A 94 19.65 6.24 -18.62
N TRP A 95 19.63 6.16 -17.30
CA TRP A 95 20.63 6.79 -16.43
C TRP A 95 22.06 6.45 -16.90
N PRO A 96 22.99 7.38 -16.96
CA PRO A 96 22.92 8.80 -16.56
C PRO A 96 22.45 9.75 -17.66
N CYS A 97 21.66 9.32 -18.63
CA CYS A 97 21.04 10.15 -19.68
C CYS A 97 22.05 10.88 -20.57
N GLY A 98 23.21 10.27 -20.80
CA GLY A 98 24.30 10.81 -21.61
C GLY A 98 25.17 11.86 -20.90
N ALA A 99 24.88 12.19 -19.64
CA ALA A 99 25.76 13.03 -18.82
C ALA A 99 26.91 12.21 -18.24
N PRO A 100 28.12 12.79 -18.05
CA PRO A 100 29.15 12.15 -17.23
C PRO A 100 28.67 11.99 -15.78
N GLU A 101 28.96 10.85 -15.15
CA GLU A 101 28.49 10.56 -13.78
C GLU A 101 29.04 11.56 -12.75
N ASP A 102 30.24 12.09 -12.96
CA ASP A 102 30.89 13.10 -12.10
C ASP A 102 30.29 14.52 -12.26
N SER A 103 29.37 14.71 -13.22
CA SER A 103 28.71 15.98 -13.50
C SER A 103 27.21 15.99 -13.19
N LEU A 104 26.68 14.94 -12.52
CA LEU A 104 25.29 14.87 -12.13
C LEU A 104 24.97 15.86 -11.01
N CYS A 105 23.77 16.41 -11.05
CA CYS A 105 23.20 17.21 -9.97
C CYS A 105 22.45 16.31 -8.97
N ASN A 106 22.41 16.73 -7.72
CA ASN A 106 21.54 16.09 -6.73
C ASN A 106 20.06 16.24 -7.15
N ILE A 107 19.31 15.17 -7.01
CA ILE A 107 17.85 15.15 -7.26
C ILE A 107 17.13 15.86 -6.14
N THR A 108 17.58 15.63 -4.88
CA THR A 108 17.07 16.29 -3.70
C THR A 108 17.98 17.43 -3.29
N ARG A 109 17.48 18.34 -2.45
CA ARG A 109 18.30 19.40 -1.85
C ARG A 109 18.92 18.98 -0.53
N ASP A 110 18.56 17.79 -0.05
CA ASP A 110 19.04 17.26 1.21
C ASP A 110 20.36 16.52 0.99
N SER A 111 21.43 17.03 1.58
CA SER A 111 22.77 16.40 1.51
C SER A 111 22.88 15.13 2.35
N GLU A 112 21.90 14.86 3.21
CA GLU A 112 21.88 13.69 4.09
C GLU A 112 21.28 12.45 3.41
N ASP A 113 20.61 12.61 2.26
CA ASP A 113 20.03 11.51 1.47
C ASP A 113 21.06 10.82 0.54
N ARG A 114 22.31 10.72 0.97
CA ARG A 114 23.39 10.10 0.17
C ARG A 114 23.12 8.63 -0.08
N PRO A 115 23.52 8.14 -1.28
CA PRO A 115 23.39 6.73 -1.60
C PRO A 115 24.09 5.84 -0.58
N HIS A 116 23.42 4.78 -0.17
CA HIS A 116 23.96 3.74 0.69
C HIS A 116 23.42 2.38 0.27
N GLU A 117 24.23 1.34 0.48
CA GLU A 117 23.87 -0.01 0.06
C GLU A 117 22.80 -0.61 0.98
N VAL A 118 21.68 -1.06 0.40
CA VAL A 118 20.58 -1.75 1.07
C VAL A 118 20.33 -3.09 0.41
N GLU A 119 20.18 -4.14 1.22
CA GLU A 119 19.75 -5.47 0.83
C GLU A 119 18.35 -5.75 1.37
N LEU A 120 17.40 -6.05 0.48
CA LEU A 120 16.02 -6.39 0.85
C LEU A 120 15.74 -7.87 0.64
N SER A 121 15.09 -8.49 1.61
CA SER A 121 14.38 -9.75 1.42
C SER A 121 13.19 -9.55 0.47
N SER A 122 12.72 -10.62 -0.20
CA SER A 122 11.50 -10.54 -1.02
C SER A 122 10.28 -10.19 -0.15
N TYR A 123 9.31 -9.49 -0.73
CA TYR A 123 8.09 -9.05 -0.07
C TYR A 123 6.96 -8.87 -1.10
N HIS A 124 5.75 -8.56 -0.64
CA HIS A 124 4.69 -8.13 -1.54
C HIS A 124 4.31 -6.69 -1.25
N LEU A 125 3.97 -5.96 -2.30
CA LEU A 125 3.47 -4.59 -2.18
C LEU A 125 2.12 -4.49 -2.89
N ALA A 126 1.15 -3.83 -2.27
CA ALA A 126 -0.14 -3.60 -2.92
C ALA A 126 0.06 -2.83 -4.24
N ALA A 127 -0.49 -3.37 -5.34
CA ALA A 127 -0.39 -2.74 -6.66
C ALA A 127 -0.89 -1.30 -6.66
N LYS A 128 -1.89 -1.02 -5.83
CA LYS A 128 -2.58 0.26 -5.72
C LYS A 128 -2.52 0.80 -4.29
N LYS A 129 -2.69 2.11 -4.14
CA LYS A 129 -3.03 2.71 -2.85
C LYS A 129 -4.37 2.14 -2.37
N THR A 130 -4.61 2.13 -1.07
CA THR A 130 -5.90 1.71 -0.50
C THR A 130 -7.01 2.56 -1.07
N THR A 131 -8.12 1.91 -1.48
CA THR A 131 -9.28 2.62 -2.01
C THR A 131 -10.17 3.17 -0.89
N LEU A 132 -10.89 4.24 -1.21
CA LEU A 132 -11.85 4.84 -0.28
C LEU A 132 -12.90 3.83 0.19
N GLY A 133 -13.41 2.98 -0.73
CA GLY A 133 -14.41 1.97 -0.38
C GLY A 133 -13.87 0.91 0.59
N ASP A 134 -12.64 0.47 0.41
CA ASP A 134 -12.03 -0.53 1.29
C ASP A 134 -11.72 0.04 2.68
N PHE A 135 -11.27 1.30 2.70
CA PHE A 135 -11.01 1.98 3.97
C PHE A 135 -12.29 2.30 4.75
N ASP A 136 -13.35 2.71 4.06
CA ASP A 136 -14.67 2.92 4.68
C ASP A 136 -15.26 1.61 5.22
N LEU A 137 -15.11 0.50 4.51
CA LEU A 137 -15.52 -0.82 4.99
C LEU A 137 -14.79 -1.16 6.30
N PHE A 138 -13.48 -1.03 6.34
CA PHE A 138 -12.68 -1.23 7.56
C PHE A 138 -13.15 -0.35 8.71
N ARG A 139 -13.38 0.95 8.47
CA ARG A 139 -13.86 1.89 9.49
C ARG A 139 -15.23 1.49 10.02
N ALA A 140 -16.14 1.05 9.14
CA ALA A 140 -17.47 0.60 9.53
C ALA A 140 -17.44 -0.66 10.43
N LEU A 141 -16.46 -1.57 10.25
CA LEU A 141 -16.26 -2.73 11.12
C LEU A 141 -15.86 -2.34 12.55
N ASP A 142 -15.21 -1.17 12.71
CA ASP A 142 -14.87 -0.57 14.01
C ASP A 142 -15.97 0.38 14.54
N GLY A 143 -17.14 0.43 13.88
CA GLY A 143 -18.24 1.34 14.25
C GLY A 143 -17.94 2.82 14.01
N LYS A 144 -16.93 3.12 13.16
CA LYS A 144 -16.55 4.49 12.82
C LYS A 144 -17.32 4.99 11.60
N GLU A 145 -17.56 6.29 11.55
CA GLU A 145 -18.12 6.94 10.37
C GLU A 145 -17.16 6.83 9.17
N PRO A 146 -17.67 6.85 7.93
CA PRO A 146 -16.84 6.94 6.73
C PRO A 146 -15.83 8.08 6.83
N VAL A 147 -14.65 7.90 6.23
CA VAL A 147 -13.61 8.95 6.27
C VAL A 147 -14.14 10.23 5.65
N LEU A 148 -13.88 11.39 6.29
CA LEU A 148 -14.37 12.72 5.87
C LEU A 148 -15.91 12.79 5.71
N SER A 149 -16.68 12.09 6.55
CA SER A 149 -18.16 12.07 6.49
C SER A 149 -18.75 13.46 6.45
N GLU A 150 -18.16 14.42 7.17
CA GLU A 150 -18.56 15.83 7.22
C GLU A 150 -18.46 16.60 5.88
N LEU A 151 -17.68 16.06 4.93
CA LEU A 151 -17.50 16.68 3.60
C LEU A 151 -18.35 16.02 2.51
N ARG A 152 -18.89 14.82 2.74
CA ARG A 152 -19.56 14.00 1.71
C ARG A 152 -20.87 14.61 1.24
N GLU A 153 -21.56 15.38 2.08
CA GLU A 153 -22.79 16.07 1.74
C GLU A 153 -22.56 17.34 0.87
N ARG A 154 -21.31 17.75 0.70
CA ARG A 154 -20.99 18.92 -0.14
C ARG A 154 -21.04 18.54 -1.62
N GLU A 155 -22.05 19.04 -2.33
CA GLU A 155 -22.28 18.73 -3.76
C GLU A 155 -21.01 18.83 -4.62
N ARG A 156 -20.23 19.91 -4.40
CA ARG A 156 -18.98 20.17 -5.13
C ARG A 156 -17.87 19.14 -4.89
N LEU A 157 -17.99 18.29 -3.87
CA LEU A 157 -16.99 17.29 -3.48
C LEU A 157 -17.46 15.85 -3.73
N LYS A 158 -18.68 15.62 -4.20
CA LYS A 158 -19.22 14.27 -4.41
C LYS A 158 -18.32 13.40 -5.29
N TYR A 159 -17.68 13.99 -6.31
CA TYR A 159 -16.77 13.27 -7.20
C TYR A 159 -15.52 12.72 -6.47
N ALA A 160 -15.14 13.35 -5.34
CA ALA A 160 -14.00 12.92 -4.53
C ALA A 160 -14.27 11.65 -3.74
N PHE A 161 -15.55 11.30 -3.55
CA PHE A 161 -15.98 10.18 -2.72
C PHE A 161 -16.44 8.95 -3.53
N ASP A 162 -15.95 8.79 -4.78
CA ASP A 162 -16.08 7.52 -5.48
C ASP A 162 -15.32 6.43 -4.70
N PRO A 163 -15.94 5.27 -4.41
CA PRO A 163 -15.29 4.19 -3.67
C PRO A 163 -13.98 3.68 -4.28
N LYS A 164 -13.73 3.93 -5.56
CA LYS A 164 -12.50 3.53 -6.28
C LYS A 164 -11.39 4.59 -6.22
N ASN A 165 -11.67 5.74 -5.64
CA ASN A 165 -10.66 6.78 -5.46
C ASN A 165 -9.69 6.40 -4.34
N VAL A 166 -8.56 7.10 -4.31
CA VAL A 166 -7.56 6.98 -3.24
C VAL A 166 -8.19 7.33 -1.89
N ALA A 167 -7.98 6.49 -0.88
CA ALA A 167 -8.40 6.76 0.49
C ALA A 167 -7.53 7.84 1.12
N PRO A 168 -8.09 8.98 1.51
CA PRO A 168 -7.36 9.93 2.35
C PRO A 168 -7.31 9.44 3.80
N ILE A 169 -6.23 9.78 4.49
CA ILE A 169 -6.10 9.53 5.93
C ILE A 169 -5.85 10.84 6.68
N LYS A 170 -6.24 10.86 7.95
CA LYS A 170 -5.93 11.95 8.90
C LYS A 170 -4.95 11.52 9.98
N ASP A 171 -4.70 10.22 10.11
CA ASP A 171 -3.91 9.62 11.16
C ASP A 171 -3.12 8.44 10.59
N TRP A 172 -1.80 8.46 10.79
CA TRP A 172 -0.90 7.37 10.40
C TRP A 172 -1.30 6.05 11.06
N GLN A 173 -1.70 6.09 12.33
CA GLN A 173 -2.08 4.88 13.06
C GLN A 173 -3.29 4.18 12.43
N GLU A 174 -4.22 4.94 11.85
CA GLU A 174 -5.37 4.37 11.14
C GLU A 174 -4.96 3.61 9.88
N ALA A 175 -3.99 4.13 9.12
CA ALA A 175 -3.42 3.43 7.98
C ALA A 175 -2.74 2.12 8.40
N LYS A 176 -1.93 2.16 9.46
CA LYS A 176 -1.29 0.97 10.02
C LYS A 176 -2.31 -0.05 10.54
N ASN A 177 -3.34 0.41 11.23
CA ASN A 177 -4.41 -0.45 11.74
C ASN A 177 -5.17 -1.16 10.61
N TYR A 178 -5.39 -0.49 9.48
CA TYR A 178 -5.99 -1.10 8.29
C TYR A 178 -5.12 -2.24 7.74
N CYS A 179 -3.82 -2.00 7.52
CA CYS A 179 -2.92 -3.03 7.02
C CYS A 179 -2.82 -4.22 8.01
N GLN A 180 -2.72 -3.95 9.29
CA GLN A 180 -2.71 -5.00 10.32
C GLN A 180 -4.06 -5.72 10.43
N TRP A 181 -5.19 -5.04 10.21
CA TRP A 181 -6.49 -5.69 10.11
C TRP A 181 -6.51 -6.68 8.94
N LEU A 182 -6.06 -6.26 7.76
CA LEU A 182 -5.95 -7.15 6.61
C LEU A 182 -5.08 -8.37 6.93
N GLY A 183 -4.00 -8.17 7.70
CA GLY A 183 -3.15 -9.25 8.19
C GLY A 183 -3.88 -10.22 9.12
N ARG A 184 -4.61 -9.70 10.11
CA ARG A 184 -5.36 -10.54 11.07
C ARG A 184 -6.41 -11.42 10.39
N VAL A 185 -7.17 -10.87 9.45
CA VAL A 185 -8.23 -11.63 8.77
C VAL A 185 -7.68 -12.58 7.70
N SER A 186 -6.59 -12.23 7.03
CA SER A 186 -5.98 -13.07 5.99
C SER A 186 -5.03 -14.13 6.55
N GLY A 187 -4.42 -13.87 7.71
CA GLY A 187 -3.37 -14.71 8.30
C GLY A 187 -1.98 -14.48 7.72
N TYR A 188 -1.79 -13.44 6.89
CA TYR A 188 -0.49 -13.02 6.38
C TYR A 188 0.10 -11.89 7.23
N PRO A 189 1.42 -11.71 7.26
CA PRO A 189 2.08 -10.62 7.99
C PRO A 189 1.98 -9.30 7.20
N VAL A 190 0.78 -8.70 7.17
CA VAL A 190 0.52 -7.45 6.45
C VAL A 190 0.76 -6.25 7.37
N ASP A 191 1.52 -5.28 6.87
CA ASP A 191 1.78 -4.00 7.53
C ASP A 191 1.99 -2.89 6.48
N LEU A 192 2.31 -1.68 6.92
CA LEU A 192 2.81 -0.64 6.02
C LEU A 192 4.19 -1.05 5.46
N PRO A 193 4.55 -0.65 4.22
CA PRO A 193 5.88 -0.88 3.69
C PRO A 193 6.91 -0.04 4.44
N THR A 194 8.16 -0.52 4.47
CA THR A 194 9.31 0.29 4.89
C THR A 194 9.68 1.29 3.79
N GLU A 195 10.45 2.32 4.16
CA GLU A 195 10.96 3.29 3.20
C GLU A 195 11.82 2.63 2.11
N ALA A 196 12.68 1.72 2.49
CA ALA A 196 13.53 0.98 1.57
C ALA A 196 12.71 0.08 0.61
N GLN A 197 11.67 -0.58 1.10
CA GLN A 197 10.75 -1.35 0.25
C GLN A 197 10.04 -0.46 -0.77
N TRP A 198 9.55 0.70 -0.32
CA TRP A 198 8.86 1.64 -1.20
C TRP A 198 9.80 2.15 -2.32
N GLU A 199 11.01 2.61 -1.96
CA GLU A 199 11.96 3.14 -2.94
C GLU A 199 12.44 2.07 -3.92
N TYR A 200 12.79 0.89 -3.43
CA TYR A 200 13.19 -0.24 -4.26
C TYR A 200 12.14 -0.59 -5.32
N ALA A 201 10.87 -0.66 -4.91
CA ALA A 201 9.76 -0.92 -5.81
C ALA A 201 9.47 0.24 -6.78
N ALA A 202 9.54 1.49 -6.31
CA ALA A 202 9.38 2.70 -7.13
C ALA A 202 10.43 2.76 -8.25
N ARG A 203 11.64 2.28 -7.95
CA ARG A 203 12.80 2.22 -8.85
C ARG A 203 12.93 0.88 -9.59
N ASN A 204 11.83 0.17 -9.82
CA ASN A 204 11.79 -1.12 -10.53
C ASN A 204 12.89 -2.08 -10.06
N ARG A 205 12.93 -2.37 -8.75
CA ARG A 205 13.96 -3.14 -8.07
C ARG A 205 15.33 -2.43 -8.04
N GLY A 206 15.31 -1.14 -7.64
CA GLY A 206 16.50 -0.38 -7.32
C GLY A 206 17.28 0.17 -8.52
N GLN A 207 16.67 0.25 -9.71
CA GLN A 207 17.28 0.92 -10.86
C GLN A 207 17.34 2.44 -10.65
N ASN A 208 18.27 3.11 -11.32
CA ASN A 208 18.35 4.58 -11.30
C ASN A 208 17.29 5.19 -12.23
N ILE A 209 16.06 5.31 -11.74
CA ILE A 209 14.88 5.83 -12.44
C ILE A 209 14.38 7.05 -11.69
N LEU A 210 14.25 8.19 -12.39
CA LEU A 210 13.85 9.45 -11.74
C LEU A 210 12.38 9.43 -11.30
N TYR A 211 11.47 9.01 -12.17
CA TYR A 211 10.04 8.98 -11.87
C TYR A 211 9.48 7.56 -11.87
N PRO A 212 8.71 7.17 -10.83
CA PRO A 212 8.14 5.82 -10.71
C PRO A 212 6.88 5.65 -11.58
N THR A 213 6.98 5.97 -12.86
CA THR A 213 5.92 5.88 -13.86
C THR A 213 6.14 4.70 -14.81
N SER A 214 5.28 4.55 -15.79
CA SER A 214 5.33 3.44 -16.74
C SER A 214 6.60 3.40 -17.60
N ASP A 215 7.25 4.55 -17.83
CA ASP A 215 8.43 4.69 -18.71
C ASP A 215 9.57 5.52 -18.08
N GLY A 216 9.48 5.85 -16.78
CA GLY A 216 10.49 6.62 -16.06
C GLY A 216 10.44 8.14 -16.32
N SER A 217 9.51 8.61 -17.14
CA SER A 217 9.28 10.03 -17.43
C SER A 217 8.02 10.55 -16.73
N LEU A 218 7.82 11.88 -16.70
CA LEU A 218 6.63 12.52 -16.17
C LEU A 218 5.91 13.27 -17.28
N LYS A 219 4.77 12.72 -17.74
CA LYS A 219 3.96 13.25 -18.83
C LYS A 219 2.55 13.54 -18.35
N PHE A 220 2.22 14.83 -18.24
CA PHE A 220 0.89 15.28 -17.79
C PHE A 220 -0.23 14.70 -18.66
N GLY A 221 -1.29 14.21 -18.04
CA GLY A 221 -2.45 13.61 -18.69
C GLY A 221 -2.22 12.22 -19.31
N GLN A 222 -1.00 11.67 -19.27
CA GLN A 222 -0.65 10.37 -19.83
C GLN A 222 -0.26 9.35 -18.75
N ASN A 223 0.82 9.59 -18.02
CA ASN A 223 1.29 8.74 -16.93
C ASN A 223 1.30 9.46 -15.58
N PHE A 224 0.88 10.71 -15.55
CA PHE A 224 0.78 11.59 -14.39
C PHE A 224 -0.45 12.51 -14.53
N PRO A 225 -1.07 12.98 -13.44
CA PRO A 225 -2.21 13.90 -13.49
C PRO A 225 -1.98 15.15 -14.33
N ASP A 226 -3.07 15.69 -14.90
CA ASP A 226 -3.00 16.94 -15.68
C ASP A 226 -2.43 18.09 -14.85
N GLU A 227 -1.70 18.99 -15.49
CA GLU A 227 -1.13 20.16 -14.86
C GLU A 227 -2.21 21.02 -14.18
N GLY A 228 -1.93 21.46 -12.94
CA GLY A 228 -2.85 22.27 -12.15
C GLY A 228 -4.06 21.51 -11.55
N ARG A 229 -4.19 20.22 -11.80
CA ARG A 229 -5.20 19.39 -11.12
C ARG A 229 -4.68 18.90 -9.78
N ARG A 230 -5.56 18.93 -8.77
CA ARG A 230 -5.32 18.22 -7.50
C ARG A 230 -5.61 16.73 -7.72
N PRO A 231 -4.59 15.86 -7.81
CA PRO A 231 -4.76 14.47 -8.24
C PRO A 231 -5.36 13.54 -7.17
N MET A 232 -5.60 14.05 -5.99
CA MET A 232 -5.86 13.29 -4.76
C MET A 232 -7.28 12.70 -4.64
N THR A 233 -8.14 12.98 -5.61
CA THR A 233 -9.53 12.52 -5.61
C THR A 233 -9.86 11.70 -6.85
N GLU A 234 -8.85 11.01 -7.39
CA GLU A 234 -9.00 10.20 -8.59
C GLU A 234 -8.87 8.71 -8.28
N ARG A 235 -9.30 7.89 -9.23
CA ARG A 235 -9.21 6.43 -9.12
C ARG A 235 -7.76 6.00 -8.97
N VAL A 236 -7.52 5.03 -8.09
CA VAL A 236 -6.19 4.50 -7.78
C VAL A 236 -5.44 3.90 -8.98
N ASP A 237 -6.17 3.54 -10.05
CA ASP A 237 -5.67 2.90 -11.27
C ASP A 237 -5.84 3.76 -12.53
N LYS A 238 -5.98 5.08 -12.37
CA LYS A 238 -6.27 5.98 -13.51
C LYS A 238 -5.14 6.06 -14.52
N TYR A 239 -3.89 6.04 -14.05
CA TYR A 239 -2.70 6.14 -14.89
C TYR A 239 -1.99 4.80 -14.99
N PRO A 240 -1.21 4.55 -16.07
CA PRO A 240 -0.48 3.29 -16.23
C PRO A 240 0.45 3.00 -15.06
N PRO A 241 0.61 1.73 -14.67
CA PRO A 241 1.52 1.34 -13.61
C PRO A 241 2.98 1.44 -14.07
N ASN A 242 3.91 1.42 -13.11
CA ASN A 242 5.32 1.20 -13.41
C ASN A 242 5.56 -0.24 -13.94
N PRO A 243 6.76 -0.58 -14.44
CA PRO A 243 7.07 -1.91 -14.98
C PRO A 243 6.82 -3.09 -14.03
N LEU A 244 6.77 -2.86 -12.71
CA LEU A 244 6.42 -3.89 -11.73
C LEU A 244 4.90 -4.06 -11.55
N GLY A 245 4.07 -3.24 -12.18
CA GLY A 245 2.61 -3.28 -12.00
C GLY A 245 2.10 -2.42 -10.84
N LEU A 246 2.91 -1.49 -10.32
CA LEU A 246 2.54 -0.61 -9.22
C LEU A 246 1.97 0.71 -9.75
N TYR A 247 0.75 1.02 -9.36
CA TYR A 247 0.03 2.23 -9.77
C TYR A 247 0.33 3.41 -8.87
N SER A 248 0.35 4.60 -9.46
CA SER A 248 0.34 5.89 -8.75
C SER A 248 1.47 6.07 -7.72
N MET A 249 2.65 5.48 -7.97
CA MET A 249 3.82 5.68 -7.11
C MET A 249 4.34 7.14 -7.20
N ALA A 250 4.17 7.79 -8.35
CA ALA A 250 4.59 9.18 -8.57
C ALA A 250 3.55 10.23 -8.14
N GLY A 251 2.29 9.83 -7.88
CA GLY A 251 1.22 10.80 -7.71
C GLY A 251 0.04 10.29 -6.91
N MET A 252 -1.09 11.01 -6.95
CA MET A 252 -2.35 10.64 -6.32
C MET A 252 -2.36 10.66 -4.78
N ALA A 253 -1.59 11.46 -4.13
CA ALA A 253 -1.32 11.62 -2.72
C ALA A 253 0.05 11.07 -2.29
N ILE A 254 0.65 11.69 -1.30
CA ILE A 254 1.84 11.19 -0.63
C ILE A 254 1.50 9.92 0.16
N GLU A 255 2.42 8.98 0.24
CA GLU A 255 2.23 7.73 1.00
C GLU A 255 3.00 7.75 2.30
N VAL A 256 2.30 7.55 3.42
CA VAL A 256 2.96 7.32 4.71
C VAL A 256 3.46 5.88 4.82
N LEU A 257 4.62 5.73 5.45
CA LEU A 257 5.33 4.46 5.57
C LEU A 257 5.49 4.05 7.04
N ASP A 258 6.06 2.87 7.29
CA ASP A 258 6.23 2.35 8.66
C ASP A 258 7.37 3.04 9.42
N ASP A 259 8.37 3.52 8.70
CA ASP A 259 9.60 4.07 9.27
C ASP A 259 9.36 5.40 9.98
N TRP A 260 10.05 5.58 11.12
CA TRP A 260 10.22 6.89 11.72
C TRP A 260 11.18 7.73 10.89
N TYR A 261 10.86 9.02 10.74
CA TYR A 261 11.74 9.96 10.06
C TYR A 261 12.87 10.42 10.97
N SER A 262 14.07 10.50 10.43
CA SER A 262 15.22 11.19 11.04
C SER A 262 16.14 11.67 9.93
N ASP A 263 16.57 12.94 10.04
CA ASP A 263 17.66 13.45 9.21
C ASP A 263 18.93 12.63 9.45
N GLY A 264 19.69 12.39 8.40
CA GLY A 264 20.99 11.70 8.50
C GLY A 264 20.92 10.20 8.82
N PHE A 265 19.72 9.59 8.96
CA PHE A 265 19.59 8.18 9.28
C PHE A 265 20.27 7.27 8.25
N TYR A 266 20.34 7.69 6.99
CA TYR A 266 20.96 6.88 5.93
C TYR A 266 22.43 6.56 6.22
N SER A 267 23.15 7.43 6.96
CA SER A 267 24.53 7.18 7.38
C SER A 267 24.69 6.07 8.43
N GLU A 268 23.61 5.75 9.15
CA GLU A 268 23.54 4.75 10.23
C GLU A 268 22.62 3.57 9.86
N SER A 269 22.01 3.61 8.67
CA SER A 269 21.04 2.62 8.24
C SER A 269 21.66 1.21 8.18
N PRO A 270 21.04 0.19 8.79
CA PRO A 270 21.50 -1.17 8.61
C PRO A 270 21.35 -1.58 7.14
N LYS A 271 22.34 -2.32 6.64
CA LYS A 271 22.34 -2.77 5.25
C LYS A 271 21.14 -3.68 4.92
N LYS A 272 20.78 -4.58 5.84
CA LYS A 272 19.74 -5.59 5.57
C LYS A 272 18.39 -5.20 6.16
N ASP A 273 17.37 -5.18 5.30
CA ASP A 273 15.96 -4.93 5.64
C ASP A 273 15.78 -3.75 6.62
N PRO A 274 16.30 -2.54 6.31
CA PRO A 274 16.21 -1.38 7.20
C PRO A 274 14.76 -0.97 7.45
N ARG A 275 14.49 -0.47 8.67
CA ARG A 275 13.16 -0.06 9.14
C ARG A 275 13.14 1.33 9.77
N GLY A 276 14.12 2.16 9.45
CA GLY A 276 14.26 3.47 10.08
C GLY A 276 14.71 3.40 11.55
N PRO A 277 14.75 4.53 12.25
CA PRO A 277 15.02 4.61 13.69
C PRO A 277 13.97 3.84 14.50
N SER A 278 14.32 3.39 15.72
CA SER A 278 13.41 2.65 16.60
C SER A 278 12.26 3.51 17.16
N SER A 279 12.40 4.83 17.13
CA SER A 279 11.41 5.81 17.59
C SER A 279 11.64 7.17 16.91
N GLY A 280 10.62 8.02 16.92
CA GLY A 280 10.66 9.37 16.36
C GLY A 280 9.38 10.12 16.68
N GLU A 281 9.26 11.34 16.18
CA GLU A 281 8.07 12.18 16.32
C GLU A 281 7.23 12.21 15.04
N GLU A 282 7.86 11.95 13.90
CA GLU A 282 7.26 12.00 12.56
C GLU A 282 7.56 10.72 11.79
N LYS A 283 6.73 10.42 10.81
CA LYS A 283 6.86 9.26 9.92
C LYS A 283 7.46 9.65 8.59
N VAL A 284 8.11 8.69 7.93
CA VAL A 284 8.52 8.88 6.54
C VAL A 284 7.30 8.88 5.64
N ALA A 285 7.27 9.81 4.70
CA ALA A 285 6.33 9.82 3.60
C ALA A 285 7.07 9.95 2.25
N ARG A 286 6.49 9.35 1.22
CA ARG A 286 7.08 9.25 -0.12
C ARG A 286 6.05 9.53 -1.22
N GLY A 287 6.53 9.91 -2.39
CA GLY A 287 5.69 10.30 -3.52
C GLY A 287 5.53 11.81 -3.61
N ILE A 288 4.49 12.28 -4.31
CA ILE A 288 4.27 13.71 -4.54
C ILE A 288 3.85 14.42 -3.26
N ASP A 289 4.48 15.57 -2.98
CA ASP A 289 4.09 16.48 -1.90
C ASP A 289 3.65 17.86 -2.38
N SER A 290 3.91 18.21 -3.64
CA SER A 290 3.54 19.51 -4.22
C SER A 290 3.04 19.37 -5.65
N ILE A 291 1.85 19.88 -5.91
CA ILE A 291 1.27 19.96 -7.24
C ILE A 291 1.80 21.14 -8.06
N ASP A 292 2.44 22.10 -7.40
CA ASP A 292 2.96 23.29 -8.06
C ASP A 292 4.30 23.01 -8.77
N THR A 293 5.05 22.03 -8.26
CA THR A 293 6.34 21.61 -8.81
C THR A 293 6.47 20.08 -8.86
N PRO A 294 5.57 19.36 -9.54
CA PRO A 294 5.55 17.90 -9.50
C PRO A 294 6.83 17.27 -10.07
N TRP A 295 7.49 17.94 -11.03
CA TRP A 295 8.76 17.47 -11.56
C TRP A 295 9.91 17.47 -10.55
N LEU A 296 9.80 18.23 -9.44
CA LEU A 296 10.76 18.21 -8.35
C LEU A 296 10.36 17.23 -7.23
N THR A 297 9.08 16.92 -7.09
CA THR A 297 8.57 16.22 -5.90
C THR A 297 8.05 14.81 -6.19
N ALA A 298 7.65 14.50 -7.43
CA ALA A 298 7.17 13.17 -7.80
C ALA A 298 8.29 12.16 -8.11
N ASN A 299 9.53 12.45 -7.70
CA ASN A 299 10.67 11.58 -7.96
C ASN A 299 10.78 10.41 -6.97
N THR A 300 11.66 9.45 -7.29
CA THR A 300 11.79 8.20 -6.53
C THR A 300 12.61 8.30 -5.26
N VAL A 301 13.37 9.38 -5.07
CA VAL A 301 14.33 9.52 -3.95
C VAL A 301 13.90 10.53 -2.91
N LEU A 302 13.02 11.48 -3.25
CA LEU A 302 12.56 12.50 -2.29
C LEU A 302 11.81 11.85 -1.13
N ARG A 303 12.33 12.07 0.06
CA ARG A 303 11.72 11.68 1.32
C ARG A 303 11.18 12.90 2.06
N ARG A 304 10.14 12.71 2.87
CA ARG A 304 9.53 13.74 3.69
C ARG A 304 9.26 13.24 5.09
N ASN A 305 9.34 14.13 6.03
CA ASN A 305 8.77 13.95 7.36
C ASN A 305 7.28 14.25 7.33
N HIS A 306 6.51 13.50 8.06
CA HIS A 306 5.06 13.61 8.12
C HIS A 306 4.56 13.43 9.55
N PRO A 307 3.79 14.39 10.11
CA PRO A 307 3.25 14.26 11.46
C PRO A 307 2.28 13.08 11.54
N LEU A 308 2.12 12.52 12.73
CA LEU A 308 1.23 11.38 12.98
C LEU A 308 -0.24 11.73 12.74
N GLU A 309 -0.62 12.95 13.08
CA GLU A 309 -1.98 13.48 12.88
C GLU A 309 -1.96 14.69 11.94
N LEU A 310 -2.97 14.79 11.08
CA LEU A 310 -3.09 15.84 10.08
C LEU A 310 -4.24 16.80 10.39
N ASP A 311 -3.92 18.05 10.52
CA ASP A 311 -4.91 19.09 10.89
C ASP A 311 -5.65 19.72 9.69
N THR A 312 -5.11 19.74 8.47
CA THR A 312 -5.61 20.64 7.43
C THR A 312 -5.73 20.15 5.99
N HIS A 313 -5.09 19.07 5.57
CA HIS A 313 -5.04 18.68 4.14
C HIS A 313 -5.75 17.36 3.87
N TYR A 314 -7.05 17.42 3.71
CA TYR A 314 -7.97 16.27 3.73
C TYR A 314 -7.72 15.19 2.68
N PHE A 315 -7.03 15.46 1.58
CA PHE A 315 -6.87 14.49 0.48
C PHE A 315 -5.42 14.25 0.08
N GLU A 316 -4.46 14.79 0.81
CA GLU A 316 -3.05 14.82 0.36
C GLU A 316 -2.24 13.61 0.79
N VAL A 317 -2.78 12.83 1.73
CA VAL A 317 -2.07 11.71 2.34
C VAL A 317 -2.86 10.44 2.23
N SER A 318 -2.19 9.37 1.84
CA SER A 318 -2.74 8.03 1.68
C SER A 318 -1.70 6.98 2.07
N PHE A 319 -1.95 5.73 1.73
CA PHE A 319 -1.07 4.60 2.02
C PHE A 319 -1.34 3.42 1.11
N ARG A 320 -0.43 2.46 1.11
CA ARG A 320 -0.63 1.09 0.62
C ARG A 320 -0.05 0.10 1.61
N CYS A 321 -0.51 -1.16 1.57
CA CYS A 321 0.01 -2.20 2.45
C CYS A 321 1.10 -3.04 1.77
N ALA A 322 1.91 -3.69 2.58
CA ALA A 322 2.89 -4.69 2.17
C ALA A 322 2.71 -5.98 2.96
N ILE A 323 3.04 -7.14 2.36
CA ILE A 323 3.15 -8.42 3.08
C ILE A 323 4.62 -8.70 3.31
N GLN A 324 4.99 -8.83 4.57
CA GLN A 324 6.36 -8.98 5.05
C GLN A 324 6.78 -10.45 5.05
N GLN A 325 6.67 -11.13 3.89
CA GLN A 325 7.12 -12.50 3.72
C GLN A 325 7.77 -12.71 2.35
N SER A 326 8.73 -13.65 2.30
CA SER A 326 9.55 -13.92 1.11
C SER A 326 8.94 -14.95 0.17
N GLU A 327 7.94 -15.72 0.61
CA GLU A 327 7.25 -16.71 -0.22
C GLU A 327 6.14 -16.01 -1.03
N GLN A 328 5.89 -16.51 -2.23
CA GLN A 328 4.75 -16.05 -3.06
C GLN A 328 3.42 -16.50 -2.44
N LEU A 329 2.36 -15.75 -2.72
CA LEU A 329 0.98 -16.07 -2.29
C LEU A 329 0.43 -17.28 -3.05
#